data_5d11baa2504dea4db43d5fdd25a7abd8
#
_entry.id   5d11baa2504dea4db43d5fdd25a7abd8
#
_cell.length_a   1.000
_cell.length_b   1.000
_cell.length_c   1.000
_cell.angle_alpha   90.00
_cell.angle_beta   90.00
_cell.angle_gamma   90.00
#
_symmetry.space_group_name_H-M   'P 1'
#
loop_
_entity.id
_entity.type
_entity.pdbx_description
1 polymer ?
#
loop_
_entity_poly.entity_id
_entity_poly.type
_entity_poly.pdbx_seq_one_letter_code
_entity_poly.pdbx_strand_id
1 'polypeptide(L)'
;MITRLIIAAAVALFFTPAMPILAQEHPEHPTKKADAKKGEQPEHPTKGGGKEVTKAEISAGIKKHIASEGKKSSDRKFHVTHEGKDLALDLVKVHDDRLSSLGDGKYFACVDMKAADGTVYDIDFFMSGEPGDMKVTETSVHKINGKPLYNWKEEGGLWKKISAKG
;
A
#
# COMPACT_ATOMS: atom_id res chain seq x y z
N MET A 1 -27.84 -8.97 68.76
CA MET A 1 -28.67 -9.11 67.56
C MET A 1 -27.94 -8.38 66.42
N ILE A 2 -27.28 -9.12 65.56
CA ILE A 2 -26.45 -8.53 64.48
C ILE A 2 -27.18 -8.86 63.19
N THR A 3 -27.77 -7.85 62.57
CA THR A 3 -28.49 -7.97 61.30
C THR A 3 -27.44 -7.93 60.12
N ARG A 4 -27.28 -9.03 59.40
CA ARG A 4 -26.44 -9.12 58.23
C ARG A 4 -27.22 -8.62 57.01
N LEU A 5 -26.75 -7.52 56.42
CA LEU A 5 -27.24 -6.98 55.15
C LEU A 5 -26.55 -7.70 54.02
N ILE A 6 -27.30 -8.45 53.20
CA ILE A 6 -26.79 -9.11 51.96
C ILE A 6 -27.02 -8.13 50.81
N ILE A 7 -25.93 -7.61 50.25
CA ILE A 7 -25.95 -6.80 49.04
C ILE A 7 -25.80 -7.75 47.84
N ALA A 8 -26.86 -7.93 47.08
CA ALA A 8 -26.83 -8.64 45.83
C ALA A 8 -26.28 -7.70 44.71
N ALA A 9 -25.09 -7.96 44.25
CA ALA A 9 -24.51 -7.27 43.07
C ALA A 9 -25.09 -7.87 41.80
N ALA A 10 -25.93 -7.13 41.08
CA ALA A 10 -26.38 -7.50 39.75
C ALA A 10 -25.27 -7.15 38.74
N VAL A 11 -24.65 -8.17 38.15
CA VAL A 11 -23.70 -8.02 37.03
C VAL A 11 -24.51 -7.87 35.74
N ALA A 12 -24.62 -6.65 35.23
CA ALA A 12 -25.16 -6.38 33.90
C ALA A 12 -24.09 -6.70 32.85
N LEU A 13 -24.28 -7.82 32.16
CA LEU A 13 -23.51 -8.16 30.96
C LEU A 13 -23.94 -7.25 29.80
N PHE A 14 -23.14 -6.23 29.52
CA PHE A 14 -23.29 -5.46 28.29
C PHE A 14 -22.76 -6.29 27.10
N PHE A 15 -23.71 -6.86 26.38
CA PHE A 15 -23.44 -7.46 25.07
C PHE A 15 -23.25 -6.31 24.05
N THR A 16 -22.04 -5.92 23.73
CA THR A 16 -21.77 -5.04 22.62
C THR A 16 -21.83 -5.85 21.33
N PRO A 17 -22.72 -5.55 20.37
CA PRO A 17 -22.68 -6.19 19.07
C PRO A 17 -21.41 -5.73 18.36
N ALA A 18 -20.55 -6.69 17.99
CA ALA A 18 -19.44 -6.46 17.08
C ALA A 18 -20.02 -6.06 15.73
N MET A 19 -19.91 -4.77 15.39
CA MET A 19 -20.18 -4.32 14.03
C MET A 19 -19.10 -4.91 13.11
N PRO A 20 -19.47 -5.54 11.98
CA PRO A 20 -18.49 -5.90 10.97
C PRO A 20 -17.86 -4.61 10.45
N ILE A 21 -16.55 -4.49 10.60
CA ILE A 21 -15.76 -3.49 9.88
C ILE A 21 -15.87 -3.87 8.41
N LEU A 22 -16.77 -3.19 7.68
CA LEU A 22 -16.76 -3.19 6.23
C LEU A 22 -15.38 -2.68 5.82
N ALA A 23 -14.56 -3.58 5.30
CA ALA A 23 -13.32 -3.21 4.62
C ALA A 23 -13.71 -2.26 3.48
N GLN A 24 -13.47 -0.98 3.69
CA GLN A 24 -13.72 0.05 2.69
C GLN A 24 -12.67 -0.18 1.61
N GLU A 25 -13.07 -0.81 0.50
CA GLU A 25 -12.25 -0.91 -0.70
C GLU A 25 -11.98 0.49 -1.20
N HIS A 26 -10.73 0.93 -1.08
CA HIS A 26 -10.30 2.22 -1.59
C HIS A 26 -9.89 2.08 -3.05
N PRO A 27 -10.60 2.73 -4.00
CA PRO A 27 -10.19 2.78 -5.41
C PRO A 27 -9.13 3.87 -5.66
N GLU A 28 -8.15 4.03 -4.77
CA GLU A 28 -7.30 5.21 -4.73
C GLU A 28 -5.88 5.00 -5.28
N HIS A 29 -5.63 3.86 -5.94
CA HIS A 29 -4.30 3.60 -6.51
C HIS A 29 -4.30 3.75 -8.03
N PRO A 30 -3.22 4.25 -8.63
CA PRO A 30 -3.10 4.34 -10.08
C PRO A 30 -3.00 2.93 -10.68
N THR A 31 -4.15 2.39 -11.06
CA THR A 31 -4.22 1.15 -11.84
C THR A 31 -4.65 1.47 -13.25
N LYS A 32 -3.99 0.89 -14.24
CA LYS A 32 -4.47 0.95 -15.61
C LYS A 32 -5.77 0.15 -15.67
N LYS A 33 -6.91 0.79 -16.04
CA LYS A 33 -8.15 0.06 -16.32
C LYS A 33 -7.86 -1.00 -17.37
N ALA A 34 -7.96 -2.26 -17.00
CA ALA A 34 -8.12 -3.31 -17.97
C ALA A 34 -9.52 -3.14 -18.56
N ASP A 35 -9.61 -2.59 -19.76
CA ASP A 35 -10.83 -2.63 -20.55
C ASP A 35 -11.14 -4.09 -20.87
N ALA A 36 -12.10 -4.66 -20.13
CA ALA A 36 -12.69 -5.94 -20.44
C ALA A 36 -13.60 -5.78 -21.66
N LYS A 37 -13.03 -5.64 -22.86
CA LYS A 37 -13.67 -5.95 -24.12
C LYS A 37 -13.27 -7.35 -24.54
N LYS A 38 -14.16 -8.30 -24.29
CA LYS A 38 -14.19 -9.59 -24.94
C LYS A 38 -14.50 -9.36 -26.43
N GLY A 39 -13.55 -9.65 -27.31
CA GLY A 39 -13.77 -9.65 -28.73
C GLY A 39 -12.55 -9.22 -29.51
N GLU A 40 -11.98 -10.20 -30.24
CA GLU A 40 -11.03 -10.08 -31.36
C GLU A 40 -9.66 -9.49 -31.06
N GLN A 41 -8.72 -10.40 -31.11
CA GLN A 41 -7.30 -10.18 -31.09
C GLN A 41 -6.86 -9.55 -32.41
N PRO A 42 -6.40 -8.29 -32.45
CA PRO A 42 -5.62 -7.84 -33.59
C PRO A 42 -4.19 -8.34 -33.39
N GLU A 43 -3.74 -9.18 -34.29
CA GLU A 43 -2.33 -9.53 -34.45
C GLU A 43 -1.57 -8.28 -34.84
N HIS A 44 -1.05 -7.55 -33.86
CA HIS A 44 -0.01 -6.59 -34.13
C HIS A 44 1.33 -7.16 -33.67
N PRO A 45 2.38 -7.11 -34.51
CA PRO A 45 3.72 -7.51 -34.11
C PRO A 45 4.17 -6.55 -33.00
N THR A 46 4.23 -7.06 -31.76
CA THR A 46 4.87 -6.35 -30.66
C THR A 46 6.35 -6.24 -30.97
N LYS A 47 6.78 -5.05 -31.35
CA LYS A 47 8.18 -4.68 -31.40
C LYS A 47 8.71 -4.66 -29.97
N GLY A 48 9.59 -5.60 -29.65
CA GLY A 48 10.30 -5.65 -28.39
C GLY A 48 9.81 -6.81 -27.50
N GLY A 49 10.51 -7.94 -27.54
CA GLY A 49 10.28 -9.11 -26.71
C GLY A 49 10.69 -8.90 -25.26
N GLY A 50 10.13 -7.88 -24.59
CA GLY A 50 10.21 -7.76 -23.15
C GLY A 50 9.20 -8.71 -22.52
N LYS A 51 9.66 -9.60 -21.66
CA LYS A 51 8.79 -10.45 -20.84
C LYS A 51 7.91 -9.56 -19.99
N GLU A 52 6.58 -9.76 -20.07
CA GLU A 52 5.66 -9.01 -19.23
C GLU A 52 5.95 -9.30 -17.73
N VAL A 53 6.16 -8.24 -16.94
CA VAL A 53 6.46 -8.35 -15.51
C VAL A 53 5.22 -8.79 -14.76
N THR A 54 5.34 -9.87 -14.02
CA THR A 54 4.26 -10.39 -13.19
C THR A 54 4.14 -9.62 -11.87
N LYS A 55 2.98 -9.67 -11.23
CA LYS A 55 2.77 -9.12 -9.88
C LYS A 55 3.76 -9.70 -8.87
N ALA A 56 4.09 -10.99 -8.99
CA ALA A 56 5.07 -11.63 -8.12
C ALA A 56 6.48 -11.03 -8.28
N GLU A 57 6.89 -10.72 -9.51
CA GLU A 57 8.18 -10.06 -9.79
C GLU A 57 8.21 -8.62 -9.25
N ILE A 58 7.11 -7.86 -9.36
CA ILE A 58 6.98 -6.52 -8.77
C ILE A 58 7.09 -6.63 -7.24
N SER A 59 6.34 -7.52 -6.61
CA SER A 59 6.37 -7.75 -5.15
C SER A 59 7.77 -8.15 -4.66
N ALA A 60 8.45 -9.05 -5.38
CA ALA A 60 9.82 -9.45 -5.08
C ALA A 60 10.81 -8.30 -5.22
N GLY A 61 10.68 -7.48 -6.26
CA GLY A 61 11.51 -6.30 -6.50
C GLY A 61 11.41 -5.29 -5.37
N ILE A 62 10.20 -4.96 -4.91
CA ILE A 62 9.97 -4.05 -3.77
C ILE A 62 10.58 -4.60 -2.49
N LYS A 63 10.33 -5.87 -2.16
CA LYS A 63 10.90 -6.50 -0.95
C LYS A 63 12.41 -6.48 -0.97
N LYS A 64 13.01 -6.78 -2.13
CA LYS A 64 14.47 -6.71 -2.35
C LYS A 64 15.00 -5.28 -2.16
N HIS A 65 14.32 -4.27 -2.70
CA HIS A 65 14.70 -2.87 -2.54
C HIS A 65 14.66 -2.45 -1.07
N ILE A 66 13.54 -2.66 -0.37
CA ILE A 66 13.39 -2.31 1.05
C ILE A 66 14.47 -2.99 1.90
N ALA A 67 14.72 -4.29 1.68
CA ALA A 67 15.75 -5.02 2.40
C ALA A 67 17.17 -4.52 2.08
N SER A 68 17.43 -4.11 0.84
CA SER A 68 18.73 -3.57 0.41
C SER A 68 19.00 -2.20 1.02
N GLU A 69 18.01 -1.30 1.02
CA GLU A 69 18.14 0.02 1.63
C GLU A 69 18.29 -0.09 3.16
N GLY A 70 17.51 -0.97 3.81
CA GLY A 70 17.65 -1.23 5.24
C GLY A 70 19.03 -1.77 5.63
N LYS A 71 19.69 -2.57 4.76
CA LYS A 71 21.08 -3.02 5.04
C LYS A 71 22.10 -1.90 5.01
N LYS A 72 21.83 -0.80 4.30
CA LYS A 72 22.72 0.36 4.22
C LYS A 72 22.59 1.29 5.41
N SER A 73 21.43 1.28 6.08
CA SER A 73 21.18 2.09 7.27
C SER A 73 21.78 1.45 8.54
N SER A 74 22.19 2.27 9.51
CA SER A 74 22.78 1.82 10.76
C SER A 74 21.81 1.05 11.65
N ASP A 75 20.51 1.36 11.58
CA ASP A 75 19.44 0.75 12.35
C ASP A 75 18.75 -0.41 11.60
N ARG A 76 19.22 -0.72 10.37
CA ARG A 76 18.69 -1.75 9.47
C ARG A 76 17.25 -1.55 9.05
N LYS A 77 16.74 -0.30 9.13
CA LYS A 77 15.39 0.05 8.70
C LYS A 77 15.41 0.74 7.33
N PHE A 78 14.26 0.67 6.67
CA PHE A 78 14.02 1.46 5.47
C PHE A 78 13.71 2.90 5.88
N HIS A 79 14.35 3.86 5.24
CA HIS A 79 14.19 5.28 5.54
C HIS A 79 13.46 5.99 4.42
N VAL A 80 12.48 6.82 4.78
CA VAL A 80 11.78 7.72 3.86
C VAL A 80 11.57 9.07 4.51
N THR A 81 11.83 10.14 3.76
CA THR A 81 11.57 11.50 4.24
C THR A 81 10.12 11.89 3.98
N HIS A 82 9.41 12.31 5.02
CA HIS A 82 8.05 12.82 4.93
C HIS A 82 7.92 14.12 5.72
N GLU A 83 7.47 15.21 5.07
CA GLU A 83 7.35 16.53 5.70
C GLU A 83 8.61 16.99 6.45
N GLY A 84 9.78 16.71 5.89
CA GLY A 84 11.08 17.04 6.48
C GLY A 84 11.53 16.16 7.64
N LYS A 85 10.76 15.12 7.97
CA LYS A 85 11.12 14.11 8.98
C LYS A 85 11.62 12.84 8.31
N ASP A 86 12.67 12.27 8.85
CA ASP A 86 13.13 10.95 8.46
C ASP A 86 12.34 9.88 9.25
N LEU A 87 11.71 8.98 8.51
CA LEU A 87 10.93 7.87 9.06
C LEU A 87 11.72 6.58 8.89
N ALA A 88 12.09 5.95 10.00
CA ALA A 88 12.74 4.64 10.05
C ALA A 88 11.68 3.53 10.19
N LEU A 89 11.50 2.71 9.15
CA LEU A 89 10.33 1.86 8.96
C LEU A 89 10.70 0.39 8.74
N ASP A 90 9.90 -0.51 9.29
CA ASP A 90 9.93 -1.95 9.04
C ASP A 90 8.82 -2.33 8.06
N LEU A 91 9.11 -3.24 7.13
CA LEU A 91 8.11 -3.77 6.19
C LEU A 91 7.07 -4.60 6.94
N VAL A 92 5.79 -4.28 6.73
CA VAL A 92 4.66 -5.06 7.24
C VAL A 92 4.04 -5.91 6.13
N LYS A 93 3.61 -5.28 5.03
CA LYS A 93 2.89 -5.97 3.95
C LYS A 93 3.06 -5.25 2.62
N VAL A 94 3.28 -6.01 1.55
CA VAL A 94 3.07 -5.55 0.17
C VAL A 94 1.64 -5.89 -0.23
N HIS A 95 0.89 -4.93 -0.76
CA HIS A 95 -0.48 -5.16 -1.23
C HIS A 95 -0.47 -5.75 -2.64
N ASP A 96 -0.42 -7.08 -2.73
CA ASP A 96 -0.31 -7.80 -4.02
C ASP A 96 -1.54 -7.60 -4.93
N ASP A 97 -2.70 -7.26 -4.37
CA ASP A 97 -3.92 -6.89 -5.08
C ASP A 97 -3.84 -5.51 -5.74
N ARG A 98 -2.92 -4.65 -5.29
CA ARG A 98 -2.73 -3.28 -5.76
C ARG A 98 -1.46 -3.07 -6.59
N LEU A 99 -0.75 -4.14 -6.90
CA LEU A 99 0.38 -4.11 -7.82
C LEU A 99 -0.11 -3.93 -9.25
N SER A 100 0.47 -3.00 -9.98
CA SER A 100 0.08 -2.73 -11.37
C SER A 100 1.24 -2.33 -12.25
N SER A 101 1.16 -2.73 -13.52
CA SER A 101 1.94 -2.16 -14.59
C SER A 101 1.27 -0.86 -15.05
N LEU A 102 2.05 0.22 -15.12
CA LEU A 102 1.61 1.51 -15.63
C LEU A 102 1.89 1.69 -17.13
N GLY A 103 2.53 0.69 -17.76
CA GLY A 103 3.03 0.73 -19.12
C GLY A 103 4.48 1.23 -19.17
N ASP A 104 5.13 1.07 -20.33
CA ASP A 104 6.49 1.56 -20.62
C ASP A 104 7.54 1.16 -19.58
N GLY A 105 7.47 -0.08 -19.06
CA GLY A 105 8.38 -0.58 -18.03
C GLY A 105 8.27 0.15 -16.69
N LYS A 106 7.11 0.74 -16.41
CA LYS A 106 6.79 1.41 -15.14
C LYS A 106 5.80 0.59 -14.35
N TYR A 107 6.00 0.55 -13.04
CA TYR A 107 5.19 -0.25 -12.12
C TYR A 107 4.85 0.55 -10.87
N PHE A 108 3.76 0.15 -10.24
CA PHE A 108 3.27 0.72 -9.00
C PHE A 108 3.08 -0.37 -7.95
N ALA A 109 3.44 -0.06 -6.71
CA ALA A 109 3.19 -0.89 -5.54
C ALA A 109 2.79 -0.04 -4.36
N CYS A 110 1.85 -0.54 -3.56
CA CYS A 110 1.45 0.01 -2.29
C CYS A 110 1.94 -0.91 -1.17
N VAL A 111 2.55 -0.35 -0.12
CA VAL A 111 3.24 -1.11 0.92
C VAL A 111 2.93 -0.54 2.29
N ASP A 112 2.44 -1.37 3.21
CA ASP A 112 2.34 -1.01 4.62
C ASP A 112 3.70 -1.17 5.30
N MET A 113 4.12 -0.11 5.95
CA MET A 113 5.35 -0.04 6.73
C MET A 113 5.06 0.49 8.13
N LYS A 114 5.85 0.09 9.12
CA LYS A 114 5.60 0.41 10.52
C LYS A 114 6.82 1.07 11.17
N ALA A 115 6.58 2.18 11.86
CA ALA A 115 7.58 2.82 12.71
C ALA A 115 7.66 2.17 14.09
N ALA A 116 8.73 2.48 14.83
CA ALA A 116 8.98 1.92 16.18
C ALA A 116 7.89 2.30 17.20
N ASP A 117 7.22 3.44 17.03
CA ASP A 117 6.11 3.89 17.87
C ASP A 117 4.78 3.19 17.56
N GLY A 118 4.77 2.28 16.58
CA GLY A 118 3.58 1.55 16.15
C GLY A 118 2.77 2.22 15.06
N THR A 119 3.11 3.43 14.64
CA THR A 119 2.46 4.12 13.51
C THR A 119 2.64 3.33 12.22
N VAL A 120 1.54 3.10 11.50
CA VAL A 120 1.53 2.43 10.21
C VAL A 120 1.44 3.46 9.10
N TYR A 121 2.37 3.36 8.15
CA TYR A 121 2.46 4.18 6.95
C TYR A 121 2.17 3.32 5.73
N ASP A 122 1.20 3.71 4.91
CA ASP A 122 0.98 3.18 3.58
C ASP A 122 1.84 4.01 2.62
N ILE A 123 2.79 3.36 1.95
CA ILE A 123 3.74 4.03 1.06
C ILE A 123 3.53 3.55 -0.37
N ASP A 124 3.35 4.50 -1.27
CA ASP A 124 3.33 4.28 -2.70
C ASP A 124 4.75 4.24 -3.24
N PHE A 125 5.08 3.17 -3.97
CA PHE A 125 6.34 2.98 -4.67
C PHE A 125 6.12 3.00 -6.17
N PHE A 126 6.86 3.83 -6.86
CA PHE A 126 6.98 3.79 -8.31
C PHE A 126 8.31 3.16 -8.70
N MET A 127 8.27 2.30 -9.68
CA MET A 127 9.42 1.54 -10.15
C MET A 127 9.52 1.60 -11.65
N SER A 128 10.73 1.39 -12.16
CA SER A 128 11.00 1.18 -13.60
C SER A 128 12.05 0.12 -13.80
N GLY A 129 12.04 -0.52 -14.96
CA GLY A 129 13.03 -1.50 -15.39
C GLY A 129 12.42 -2.81 -15.88
N GLU A 130 13.30 -3.79 -16.10
CA GLU A 130 12.95 -5.12 -16.58
C GLU A 130 12.79 -6.11 -15.42
N PRO A 131 12.17 -7.29 -15.65
CA PRO A 131 12.08 -8.36 -14.67
C PRO A 131 13.45 -8.71 -14.05
N GLY A 132 13.55 -8.61 -12.74
CA GLY A 132 14.79 -8.90 -12.01
C GLY A 132 15.75 -7.72 -11.81
N ASP A 133 15.60 -6.63 -12.59
CA ASP A 133 16.38 -5.38 -12.44
C ASP A 133 15.48 -4.14 -12.34
N MET A 134 14.44 -4.24 -11.54
CA MET A 134 13.57 -3.10 -11.25
C MET A 134 14.20 -2.17 -10.22
N LYS A 135 14.08 -0.86 -10.46
CA LYS A 135 14.56 0.21 -9.57
C LYS A 135 13.39 1.06 -9.10
N VAL A 136 13.37 1.40 -7.83
CA VAL A 136 12.44 2.38 -7.28
C VAL A 136 12.87 3.76 -7.77
N THR A 137 11.94 4.48 -8.37
CA THR A 137 12.16 5.83 -8.93
C THR A 137 11.55 6.92 -8.06
N GLU A 138 10.47 6.59 -7.34
CA GLU A 138 9.79 7.52 -6.44
C GLU A 138 9.14 6.74 -5.30
N THR A 139 9.10 7.36 -4.12
CA THR A 139 8.30 6.92 -2.98
C THR A 139 7.49 8.09 -2.44
N SER A 140 6.27 7.82 -1.96
CA SER A 140 5.50 8.84 -1.24
C SER A 140 4.62 8.20 -0.16
N VAL A 141 4.53 8.87 0.99
CA VAL A 141 3.61 8.46 2.06
C VAL A 141 2.20 8.79 1.62
N HIS A 142 1.38 7.75 1.45
CA HIS A 142 -0.01 7.87 1.01
C HIS A 142 -0.98 7.98 2.19
N LYS A 143 -0.81 7.10 3.20
CA LYS A 143 -1.68 7.10 4.40
C LYS A 143 -0.86 7.02 5.68
N ILE A 144 -1.42 7.56 6.75
CA ILE A 144 -0.91 7.40 8.12
C ILE A 144 -2.04 6.83 8.97
N ASN A 145 -1.84 5.64 9.54
CA ASN A 145 -2.84 4.90 10.30
C ASN A 145 -4.19 4.81 9.55
N GLY A 146 -4.12 4.50 8.25
CA GLY A 146 -5.28 4.36 7.37
C GLY A 146 -5.92 5.67 6.89
N LYS A 147 -5.46 6.84 7.36
CA LYS A 147 -5.97 8.14 6.90
C LYS A 147 -5.19 8.61 5.68
N PRO A 148 -5.82 8.81 4.51
CA PRO A 148 -5.15 9.24 3.30
C PRO A 148 -4.68 10.70 3.41
N LEU A 149 -3.50 10.99 2.86
CA LEU A 149 -2.96 12.33 2.70
C LEU A 149 -3.34 12.92 1.34
N TYR A 150 -3.53 12.04 0.35
CA TYR A 150 -3.99 12.39 -0.99
C TYR A 150 -4.80 11.23 -1.57
N ASN A 151 -5.56 11.53 -2.62
CA ASN A 151 -6.26 10.55 -3.44
C ASN A 151 -5.69 10.59 -4.84
N TRP A 152 -5.82 9.48 -5.57
CA TRP A 152 -5.48 9.42 -6.97
C TRP A 152 -6.70 9.73 -7.83
N LYS A 153 -6.55 10.66 -8.78
CA LYS A 153 -7.58 11.00 -9.76
C LYS A 153 -7.04 10.84 -11.17
N GLU A 154 -7.78 10.14 -12.01
CA GLU A 154 -7.46 10.04 -13.43
C GLU A 154 -8.05 11.24 -14.18
N GLU A 155 -7.21 11.99 -14.88
CA GLU A 155 -7.61 13.09 -15.76
C GLU A 155 -6.87 13.00 -17.08
N GLY A 156 -7.61 12.78 -18.17
CA GLY A 156 -7.02 12.69 -19.51
C GLY A 156 -6.02 11.55 -19.69
N GLY A 157 -6.23 10.41 -19.04
CA GLY A 157 -5.31 9.27 -19.07
C GLY A 157 -4.09 9.41 -18.15
N LEU A 158 -4.01 10.48 -17.36
CA LEU A 158 -2.94 10.73 -16.40
C LEU A 158 -3.47 10.65 -14.96
N TRP A 159 -2.74 9.95 -14.11
CA TRP A 159 -3.02 9.89 -12.68
C TRP A 159 -2.38 11.06 -11.96
N LYS A 160 -3.19 11.81 -11.21
CA LYS A 160 -2.76 12.98 -10.42
C LYS A 160 -3.07 12.79 -8.96
N LYS A 161 -2.16 13.23 -8.10
CA LYS A 161 -2.40 13.32 -6.66
C LYS A 161 -3.27 14.55 -6.38
N ILE A 162 -4.41 14.35 -5.72
CA ILE A 162 -5.27 15.43 -5.22
C ILE A 162 -5.31 15.35 -3.70
N SER A 163 -5.38 16.52 -3.02
CA SER A 163 -5.44 16.54 -1.55
C SER A 163 -6.63 15.71 -1.04
N ALA A 164 -6.41 14.89 -0.01
CA ALA A 164 -7.48 14.18 0.69
C ALA A 164 -8.26 15.09 1.64
N LYS A 165 -7.75 16.31 1.90
CA LYS A 165 -8.45 17.32 2.71
C LYS A 165 -9.44 18.04 1.79
N GLY A 166 -10.72 17.66 1.90
CA GLY A 166 -11.84 18.45 1.42
C GLY A 166 -12.20 19.50 2.47
#